data_c4076080d88c6d746622a34a79b22d98
#
_entry.id   c4076080d88c6d746622a34a79b22d98
#
_cell.length_a   1.000
_cell.length_b   1.000
_cell.length_c   1.000
_cell.angle_alpha   90.00
_cell.angle_beta   90.00
_cell.angle_gamma   90.00
#
_symmetry.space_group_name_H-M   'P 1'
#
loop_
_entity.id
_entity.type
_entity.pdbx_description
1 polymer ?
#
loop_
_entity_poly.entity_id
_entity_poly.type
_entity_poly.pdbx_seq_one_letter_code
_entity_poly.pdbx_strand_id
1 'polypeptide(L)'
;MLIPCIDLQGGQAVQLIHGCKRELAVADVFGLLNKFAHYKWLHVIDLDAAMRKGQNNHLVRELCKRASRDQKMLVRAGGGIRTTKRAESLLRCGVDQIIVGSAAFRRGRPNHRFLKHLCNKVGREHILIALDTAKGRIVTHGWRRTLSTAPAEVMSQVERYCAGFLCTDVDREGTMRGANLKWFRQLRAATRSTIVAAGGISTKRELRALEKIGMDAAVGMALYKNRVS
;
A
#
# COMPACT_ATOMS: atom_id res chain seq x y z
N MET A 1 -7.29 -9.50 -8.26
CA MET A 1 -8.00 -9.70 -6.97
C MET A 1 -8.18 -8.36 -6.25
N LEU A 2 -9.32 -8.15 -5.55
CA LEU A 2 -9.56 -6.94 -4.74
C LEU A 2 -8.98 -7.11 -3.34
N ILE A 3 -8.34 -6.04 -2.82
CA ILE A 3 -7.72 -5.97 -1.50
C ILE A 3 -8.26 -4.74 -0.78
N PRO A 4 -9.04 -4.87 0.29
CA PRO A 4 -9.50 -3.75 1.08
C PRO A 4 -8.35 -3.05 1.80
N CYS A 5 -8.47 -1.72 1.98
CA CYS A 5 -7.49 -0.89 2.69
C CYS A 5 -8.11 -0.29 3.95
N ILE A 6 -7.36 -0.39 5.06
CA ILE A 6 -7.63 0.33 6.31
C ILE A 6 -6.45 1.28 6.55
N ASP A 7 -6.68 2.56 6.32
CA ASP A 7 -5.72 3.62 6.58
C ASP A 7 -5.99 4.20 7.96
N LEU A 8 -4.99 4.19 8.84
CA LEU A 8 -5.12 4.62 10.24
C LEU A 8 -4.57 6.01 10.46
N GLN A 9 -5.37 6.89 11.05
CA GLN A 9 -4.97 8.23 11.45
C GLN A 9 -5.71 8.65 12.72
N GLY A 10 -4.99 9.05 13.77
CA GLY A 10 -5.59 9.46 15.05
C GLY A 10 -6.45 8.37 15.70
N GLY A 11 -6.06 7.10 15.57
CA GLY A 11 -6.79 5.97 16.14
C GLY A 11 -8.06 5.55 15.38
N GLN A 12 -8.33 6.13 14.23
CA GLN A 12 -9.51 5.83 13.40
C GLN A 12 -9.08 5.32 12.02
N ALA A 13 -9.97 4.57 11.36
CA ALA A 13 -9.82 4.29 9.94
C ALA A 13 -10.32 5.51 9.14
N VAL A 14 -9.50 5.99 8.20
CA VAL A 14 -9.81 7.17 7.40
C VAL A 14 -9.74 6.89 5.92
N GLN A 15 -10.44 7.71 5.13
CA GLN A 15 -10.25 7.79 3.70
C GLN A 15 -9.91 9.24 3.32
N LEU A 16 -8.79 9.41 2.62
CA LEU A 16 -8.30 10.72 2.23
C LEU A 16 -8.45 10.94 0.72
N ILE A 17 -8.73 12.17 0.31
CA ILE A 17 -8.60 12.61 -1.09
C ILE A 17 -7.22 13.24 -1.24
N HIS A 18 -6.44 12.76 -2.22
CA HIS A 18 -5.06 13.20 -2.49
C HIS A 18 -4.16 13.16 -1.23
N GLY A 19 -4.43 12.23 -0.29
CA GLY A 19 -3.65 12.05 0.95
C GLY A 19 -3.69 13.20 1.95
N CYS A 20 -4.53 14.21 1.75
CA CYS A 20 -4.58 15.39 2.61
C CYS A 20 -5.98 15.73 3.14
N LYS A 21 -7.00 15.68 2.30
CA LYS A 21 -8.38 16.02 2.71
C LYS A 21 -9.09 14.77 3.24
N ARG A 22 -9.43 14.77 4.54
CA ARG A 22 -10.24 13.69 5.13
C ARG A 22 -11.66 13.74 4.58
N GLU A 23 -12.07 12.68 3.91
CA GLU A 23 -13.42 12.51 3.37
C GLU A 23 -14.28 11.63 4.27
N LEU A 24 -13.71 10.59 4.85
CA LEU A 24 -14.39 9.67 5.75
C LEU A 24 -13.52 9.35 6.96
N ALA A 25 -14.17 9.11 8.10
CA ALA A 25 -13.54 8.53 9.29
C ALA A 25 -14.50 7.51 9.91
N VAL A 26 -13.95 6.36 10.31
CA VAL A 26 -14.68 5.26 10.97
C VAL A 26 -13.97 4.94 12.26
N ALA A 27 -14.65 5.18 13.37
CA ALA A 27 -14.11 4.92 14.72
C ALA A 27 -14.05 3.41 15.03
N ASP A 28 -15.08 2.66 14.62
CA ASP A 28 -15.12 1.20 14.77
C ASP A 28 -14.28 0.50 13.69
N VAL A 29 -12.98 0.48 13.92
CA VAL A 29 -11.99 -0.14 13.01
C VAL A 29 -12.14 -1.67 12.99
N PHE A 30 -12.58 -2.28 14.09
CA PHE A 30 -12.77 -3.73 14.16
C PHE A 30 -14.07 -4.18 13.48
N GLY A 31 -15.15 -3.41 13.57
CA GLY A 31 -16.34 -3.62 12.77
C GLY A 31 -16.06 -3.53 11.27
N LEU A 32 -15.18 -2.61 10.88
CA LEU A 32 -14.71 -2.51 9.51
C LEU A 32 -13.88 -3.73 9.08
N LEU A 33 -12.99 -4.24 9.94
CA LEU A 33 -12.26 -5.48 9.70
C LEU A 33 -13.23 -6.66 9.48
N ASN A 34 -14.27 -6.80 10.32
CA ASN A 34 -15.30 -7.84 10.18
C ASN A 34 -16.04 -7.73 8.84
N LYS A 35 -16.34 -6.50 8.39
CA LYS A 35 -16.93 -6.26 7.07
C LYS A 35 -16.05 -6.77 5.94
N PHE A 36 -14.74 -6.76 6.11
CA PHE A 36 -13.76 -7.20 5.12
C PHE A 36 -13.30 -8.64 5.27
N ALA A 37 -13.83 -9.41 6.21
CA ALA A 37 -13.38 -10.77 6.54
C ALA A 37 -13.45 -11.78 5.38
N HIS A 38 -14.29 -11.54 4.37
CA HIS A 38 -14.43 -12.41 3.19
C HIS A 38 -13.36 -12.20 2.12
N TYR A 39 -12.49 -11.18 2.28
CA TYR A 39 -11.36 -10.98 1.37
C TYR A 39 -10.12 -11.77 1.82
N LYS A 40 -9.35 -12.25 0.86
CA LYS A 40 -8.12 -13.01 1.14
C LYS A 40 -7.00 -12.16 1.74
N TRP A 41 -6.90 -10.88 1.32
CA TRP A 41 -5.87 -9.94 1.76
C TRP A 41 -6.47 -8.71 2.39
N LEU A 42 -5.73 -8.11 3.31
CA LEU A 42 -6.00 -6.81 3.91
C LEU A 42 -4.76 -5.94 3.82
N HIS A 43 -4.91 -4.66 3.42
CA HIS A 43 -3.89 -3.63 3.59
C HIS A 43 -4.19 -2.80 4.84
N VAL A 44 -3.17 -2.61 5.70
CA VAL A 44 -3.23 -1.75 6.89
C VAL A 44 -2.11 -0.72 6.81
N ILE A 45 -2.46 0.55 6.68
CA ILE A 45 -1.48 1.64 6.56
C ILE A 45 -1.56 2.58 7.75
N ASP A 46 -0.48 2.69 8.52
CA ASP A 46 -0.35 3.67 9.59
C ASP A 46 0.10 5.02 9.02
N LEU A 47 -0.85 5.91 8.74
CA LEU A 47 -0.59 7.23 8.18
C LEU A 47 0.13 8.15 9.16
N ASP A 48 -0.15 8.06 10.47
CA ASP A 48 0.55 8.87 11.46
C ASP A 48 2.03 8.52 11.51
N ALA A 49 2.36 7.22 11.48
CA ALA A 49 3.74 6.76 11.40
C ALA A 49 4.41 7.13 10.07
N ALA A 50 3.67 7.07 8.94
CA ALA A 50 4.16 7.49 7.62
C ALA A 50 4.52 8.98 7.63
N MET A 51 3.66 9.82 8.20
CA MET A 51 3.81 11.28 8.26
C MET A 51 4.68 11.78 9.43
N ARG A 52 5.14 10.90 10.34
CA ARG A 52 5.89 11.26 11.57
C ARG A 52 5.07 12.14 12.52
N LYS A 53 3.76 11.93 12.60
CA LYS A 53 2.84 12.66 13.49
C LYS A 53 2.37 11.83 14.68
N GLY A 54 2.94 10.65 14.86
CA GLY A 54 2.54 9.68 15.87
C GLY A 54 2.67 8.27 15.36
N GLN A 55 1.93 7.35 15.94
CA GLN A 55 1.87 5.95 15.53
C GLN A 55 0.64 5.25 16.11
N ASN A 56 0.05 4.33 15.35
CA ASN A 56 -1.09 3.51 15.77
C ASN A 56 -0.67 2.06 16.07
N ASN A 57 0.50 1.86 16.68
CA ASN A 57 1.12 0.54 16.85
C ASN A 57 0.21 -0.51 17.50
N HIS A 58 -0.53 -0.10 18.55
CA HIS A 58 -1.45 -1.01 19.23
C HIS A 58 -2.55 -1.46 18.29
N LEU A 59 -3.19 -0.52 17.59
CA LEU A 59 -4.28 -0.79 16.66
C LEU A 59 -3.82 -1.62 15.47
N VAL A 60 -2.66 -1.30 14.86
CA VAL A 60 -2.05 -2.11 13.80
C VAL A 60 -1.83 -3.55 14.26
N ARG A 61 -1.26 -3.74 15.47
CA ARG A 61 -1.01 -5.07 16.03
C ARG A 61 -2.30 -5.87 16.20
N GLU A 62 -3.31 -5.28 16.80
CA GLU A 62 -4.59 -5.96 17.05
C GLU A 62 -5.35 -6.27 15.76
N LEU A 63 -5.34 -5.34 14.79
CA LEU A 63 -5.90 -5.60 13.45
C LEU A 63 -5.20 -6.78 12.76
N CYS A 64 -3.87 -6.76 12.72
CA CYS A 64 -3.10 -7.83 12.07
C CYS A 64 -3.35 -9.18 12.77
N LYS A 65 -3.35 -9.19 14.10
CA LYS A 65 -3.61 -10.41 14.88
C LYS A 65 -5.01 -10.99 14.60
N ARG A 66 -6.05 -10.16 14.63
CA ARG A 66 -7.43 -10.59 14.37
C ARG A 66 -7.61 -11.01 12.90
N ALA A 67 -7.10 -10.25 11.96
CA ALA A 67 -7.18 -10.59 10.54
C ALA A 67 -6.52 -11.94 10.25
N SER A 68 -5.31 -12.18 10.76
CA SER A 68 -4.58 -13.41 10.51
C SER A 68 -5.17 -14.62 11.25
N ARG A 69 -5.46 -14.49 12.56
CA ARG A 69 -5.87 -15.63 13.40
C ARG A 69 -7.37 -15.92 13.29
N ASP A 70 -8.20 -14.90 13.43
CA ASP A 70 -9.63 -15.07 13.56
C ASP A 70 -10.32 -15.16 12.19
N GLN A 71 -9.79 -14.45 11.19
CA GLN A 71 -10.40 -14.34 9.85
C GLN A 71 -9.58 -15.01 8.75
N LYS A 72 -8.41 -15.57 9.07
CA LYS A 72 -7.51 -16.26 8.13
C LYS A 72 -7.15 -15.42 6.91
N MET A 73 -7.15 -14.09 7.06
CA MET A 73 -6.70 -13.16 6.05
C MET A 73 -5.19 -13.04 6.05
N LEU A 74 -4.59 -12.84 4.88
CA LEU A 74 -3.21 -12.42 4.75
C LEU A 74 -3.14 -10.88 4.89
N VAL A 75 -2.14 -10.38 5.61
CA VAL A 75 -2.04 -8.96 5.93
C VAL A 75 -0.80 -8.33 5.31
N ARG A 76 -1.01 -7.21 4.63
CA ARG A 76 0.05 -6.28 4.23
C ARG A 76 -0.01 -5.05 5.10
N ALA A 77 1.10 -4.68 5.73
CA ALA A 77 1.13 -3.49 6.56
C ALA A 77 2.22 -2.52 6.15
N GLY A 78 1.90 -1.23 6.17
CA GLY A 78 2.80 -0.13 5.85
C GLY A 78 2.69 1.02 6.84
N GLY A 79 3.48 2.06 6.60
CA GLY A 79 3.54 3.24 7.43
C GLY A 79 4.75 3.26 8.37
N GLY A 80 5.61 4.24 8.17
CA GLY A 80 6.76 4.48 9.04
C GLY A 80 7.87 3.43 9.04
N ILE A 81 7.93 2.49 8.11
CA ILE A 81 8.99 1.47 8.03
C ILE A 81 10.28 2.10 7.52
N ARG A 82 11.18 2.45 8.44
CA ARG A 82 12.47 3.12 8.16
C ARG A 82 13.66 2.34 8.67
N THR A 83 13.42 1.24 9.39
CA THR A 83 14.44 0.36 9.97
C THR A 83 14.03 -1.11 9.82
N THR A 84 15.01 -2.01 9.81
CA THR A 84 14.76 -3.45 9.82
C THR A 84 14.05 -3.89 11.10
N LYS A 85 14.38 -3.29 12.25
CA LYS A 85 13.71 -3.57 13.54
C LYS A 85 12.19 -3.32 13.47
N ARG A 86 11.75 -2.24 12.78
CA ARG A 86 10.32 -1.96 12.59
C ARG A 86 9.68 -3.01 11.68
N ALA A 87 10.35 -3.40 10.59
CA ALA A 87 9.89 -4.43 9.68
C ALA A 87 9.70 -5.78 10.41
N GLU A 88 10.73 -6.24 11.12
CA GLU A 88 10.67 -7.47 11.92
C GLU A 88 9.57 -7.42 12.98
N SER A 89 9.36 -6.27 13.62
CA SER A 89 8.28 -6.09 14.60
C SER A 89 6.89 -6.29 14.00
N LEU A 90 6.66 -5.82 12.78
CA LEU A 90 5.38 -6.01 12.08
C LEU A 90 5.18 -7.48 11.69
N LEU A 91 6.19 -8.14 11.12
CA LEU A 91 6.12 -9.56 10.77
C LEU A 91 5.83 -10.43 11.99
N ARG A 92 6.47 -10.17 13.14
CA ARG A 92 6.17 -10.86 14.41
C ARG A 92 4.74 -10.65 14.93
N CYS A 93 4.05 -9.60 14.45
CA CYS A 93 2.65 -9.34 14.80
C CYS A 93 1.65 -10.05 13.86
N GLY A 94 2.11 -10.89 12.94
CA GLY A 94 1.24 -11.61 11.99
C GLY A 94 1.02 -10.88 10.66
N VAL A 95 1.87 -9.91 10.34
CA VAL A 95 1.92 -9.31 8.99
C VAL A 95 2.64 -10.27 8.05
N ASP A 96 2.06 -10.56 6.89
CA ASP A 96 2.68 -11.43 5.87
C ASP A 96 3.64 -10.66 4.97
N GLN A 97 3.29 -9.43 4.62
CA GLN A 97 4.12 -8.54 3.80
C GLN A 97 4.13 -7.11 4.33
N ILE A 98 5.31 -6.52 4.37
CA ILE A 98 5.50 -5.11 4.73
C ILE A 98 5.51 -4.23 3.47
N ILE A 99 4.95 -3.03 3.58
CA ILE A 99 4.94 -2.04 2.50
C ILE A 99 5.94 -0.93 2.83
N VAL A 100 7.01 -0.85 2.06
CA VAL A 100 8.10 0.12 2.25
C VAL A 100 7.98 1.25 1.24
N GLY A 101 7.67 2.45 1.70
CA GLY A 101 7.59 3.66 0.88
C GLY A 101 8.90 4.46 0.89
N SER A 102 8.87 5.65 1.47
CA SER A 102 9.96 6.64 1.40
C SER A 102 11.36 6.14 1.80
N ALA A 103 11.46 5.12 2.66
CA ALA A 103 12.77 4.56 3.05
C ALA A 103 13.46 3.79 1.92
N ALA A 104 12.69 3.32 0.92
CA ALA A 104 13.24 2.71 -0.30
C ALA A 104 14.05 3.70 -1.15
N PHE A 105 14.00 5.00 -0.79
CA PHE A 105 14.66 6.08 -1.53
C PHE A 105 15.55 6.92 -0.61
N ARG A 106 16.69 7.36 -1.14
CA ARG A 106 17.62 8.27 -0.47
C ARG A 106 18.20 9.25 -1.50
N ARG A 107 18.11 10.56 -1.21
CA ARG A 107 18.64 11.61 -2.11
C ARG A 107 18.12 11.49 -3.55
N GLY A 108 16.81 11.16 -3.70
CA GLY A 108 16.16 11.06 -5.01
C GLY A 108 16.44 9.78 -5.81
N ARG A 109 17.15 8.79 -5.25
CA ARG A 109 17.51 7.52 -5.90
C ARG A 109 17.11 6.33 -5.03
N PRO A 110 16.99 5.11 -5.60
CA PRO A 110 16.79 3.89 -4.82
C PRO A 110 17.86 3.70 -3.74
N ASN A 111 17.44 3.36 -2.53
CA ASN A 111 18.31 3.13 -1.39
C ASN A 111 18.74 1.65 -1.33
N HIS A 112 19.59 1.25 -2.28
CA HIS A 112 20.04 -0.15 -2.41
C HIS A 112 20.64 -0.71 -1.12
N ARG A 113 21.38 0.12 -0.34
CA ARG A 113 21.97 -0.32 0.94
C ARG A 113 20.88 -0.74 1.95
N PHE A 114 19.85 0.08 2.11
CA PHE A 114 18.74 -0.23 3.01
C PHE A 114 17.93 -1.42 2.49
N LEU A 115 17.57 -1.45 1.21
CA LEU A 115 16.78 -2.51 0.60
C LEU A 115 17.49 -3.86 0.67
N LYS A 116 18.80 -3.91 0.37
CA LYS A 116 19.62 -5.13 0.52
C LYS A 116 19.64 -5.62 1.97
N HIS A 117 19.90 -4.71 2.92
CA HIS A 117 19.92 -5.06 4.34
C HIS A 117 18.56 -5.55 4.84
N LEU A 118 17.47 -4.89 4.44
CA LEU A 118 16.11 -5.29 4.77
C LEU A 118 15.78 -6.67 4.19
N CYS A 119 16.02 -6.87 2.90
CA CYS A 119 15.81 -8.15 2.20
C CYS A 119 16.56 -9.31 2.87
N ASN A 120 17.82 -9.11 3.25
CA ASN A 120 18.61 -10.13 3.96
C ASN A 120 18.08 -10.45 5.37
N LYS A 121 17.37 -9.51 6.00
CA LYS A 121 16.84 -9.69 7.37
C LYS A 121 15.46 -10.34 7.39
N VAL A 122 14.60 -10.01 6.44
CA VAL A 122 13.18 -10.41 6.49
C VAL A 122 12.76 -11.31 5.31
N GLY A 123 13.61 -11.50 4.30
CA GLY A 123 13.26 -12.19 3.05
C GLY A 123 12.57 -11.24 2.05
N ARG A 124 12.86 -11.44 0.76
CA ARG A 124 12.27 -10.63 -0.32
C ARG A 124 10.76 -10.84 -0.45
N GLU A 125 10.29 -12.03 -0.14
CA GLU A 125 8.89 -12.47 -0.21
C GLU A 125 7.97 -11.66 0.72
N HIS A 126 8.55 -11.10 1.78
CA HIS A 126 7.84 -10.26 2.75
C HIS A 126 7.86 -8.77 2.43
N ILE A 127 8.43 -8.34 1.30
CA ILE A 127 8.60 -6.92 0.99
C ILE A 127 7.79 -6.53 -0.23
N LEU A 128 6.93 -5.51 -0.10
CA LEU A 128 6.41 -4.70 -1.20
C LEU A 128 7.05 -3.31 -1.16
N ILE A 129 7.44 -2.79 -2.32
CA ILE A 129 7.91 -1.41 -2.42
C ILE A 129 6.78 -0.53 -2.94
N ALA A 130 6.43 0.53 -2.19
CA ALA A 130 5.43 1.51 -2.63
C ALA A 130 6.05 2.49 -3.63
N LEU A 131 5.39 2.62 -4.78
CA LEU A 131 5.71 3.54 -5.86
C LEU A 131 4.53 4.48 -6.07
N ASP A 132 4.36 5.43 -5.15
CA ASP A 132 3.34 6.47 -5.26
C ASP A 132 3.74 7.46 -6.35
N THR A 133 2.85 7.75 -7.29
CA THR A 133 3.18 8.49 -8.51
C THR A 133 2.20 9.62 -8.74
N ALA A 134 2.71 10.85 -8.85
CA ALA A 134 1.97 12.04 -9.25
C ALA A 134 2.56 12.60 -10.54
N LYS A 135 1.72 12.95 -11.51
CA LYS A 135 2.13 13.48 -12.82
C LYS A 135 3.23 12.63 -13.49
N GLY A 136 3.12 11.28 -13.37
CA GLY A 136 4.05 10.34 -13.95
C GLY A 136 5.40 10.19 -13.24
N ARG A 137 5.62 10.85 -12.10
CA ARG A 137 6.86 10.82 -11.32
C ARG A 137 6.64 10.28 -9.93
N ILE A 138 7.60 9.53 -9.39
CA ILE A 138 7.51 9.01 -8.02
C ILE A 138 7.51 10.16 -7.02
N VAL A 139 6.61 10.08 -6.05
CA VAL A 139 6.52 11.00 -4.91
C VAL A 139 6.80 10.25 -3.60
N THR A 140 7.40 10.94 -2.65
CA THR A 140 7.83 10.38 -1.37
C THR A 140 7.59 11.35 -0.22
N HIS A 141 7.83 10.92 1.03
CA HIS A 141 7.69 11.74 2.24
C HIS A 141 6.27 12.31 2.42
N GLY A 142 5.25 11.44 2.26
CA GLY A 142 3.85 11.88 2.29
C GLY A 142 3.54 12.78 1.10
N TRP A 143 4.09 12.39 -0.07
CA TRP A 143 3.89 13.03 -1.39
C TRP A 143 4.43 14.47 -1.54
N ARG A 144 5.32 14.85 -0.60
CA ARG A 144 5.91 16.22 -0.56
C ARG A 144 7.19 16.38 -1.39
N ARG A 145 7.80 15.26 -1.82
CA ARG A 145 9.03 15.27 -2.62
C ARG A 145 8.82 14.44 -3.87
N THR A 146 9.09 15.03 -5.02
CA THR A 146 9.05 14.36 -6.32
C THR A 146 10.46 13.92 -6.72
N LEU A 147 10.58 12.72 -7.25
CA LEU A 147 11.81 12.20 -7.84
C LEU A 147 11.82 12.45 -9.34
N SER A 148 12.99 12.55 -9.94
CA SER A 148 13.13 12.69 -11.40
C SER A 148 12.88 11.38 -12.16
N THR A 149 12.97 10.24 -11.47
CA THR A 149 12.96 8.90 -12.06
C THR A 149 11.52 8.38 -12.25
N ALA A 150 11.26 7.74 -13.37
CA ALA A 150 9.98 7.11 -13.66
C ALA A 150 9.81 5.79 -12.86
N PRO A 151 8.56 5.39 -12.51
CA PRO A 151 8.31 4.17 -11.75
C PRO A 151 8.88 2.91 -12.41
N ALA A 152 8.73 2.74 -13.71
CA ALA A 152 9.23 1.58 -14.45
C ALA A 152 10.76 1.41 -14.35
N GLU A 153 11.49 2.52 -14.39
CA GLU A 153 12.95 2.54 -14.23
C GLU A 153 13.36 2.13 -12.81
N VAL A 154 12.63 2.59 -11.79
CA VAL A 154 12.88 2.20 -10.41
C VAL A 154 12.58 0.71 -10.20
N MET A 155 11.50 0.19 -10.76
CA MET A 155 11.14 -1.23 -10.66
C MET A 155 12.30 -2.13 -11.08
N SER A 156 12.90 -1.91 -12.25
CA SER A 156 14.03 -2.71 -12.75
C SER A 156 15.24 -2.69 -11.83
N GLN A 157 15.49 -1.57 -11.12
CA GLN A 157 16.62 -1.42 -10.22
C GLN A 157 16.44 -2.14 -8.87
N VAL A 158 15.17 -2.28 -8.40
CA VAL A 158 14.89 -2.72 -7.03
C VAL A 158 14.09 -4.03 -6.91
N GLU A 159 13.56 -4.59 -8.00
CA GLU A 159 12.71 -5.81 -7.97
C GLU A 159 13.41 -7.03 -7.35
N ARG A 160 14.74 -7.10 -7.40
CA ARG A 160 15.53 -8.15 -6.75
C ARG A 160 15.41 -8.15 -5.21
N TYR A 161 14.94 -7.06 -4.60
CA TYR A 161 14.83 -6.91 -3.15
C TYR A 161 13.40 -7.10 -2.61
N CYS A 162 12.42 -7.33 -3.48
CA CYS A 162 11.01 -7.40 -3.06
C CYS A 162 10.23 -8.47 -3.83
N ALA A 163 9.06 -8.84 -3.31
CA ALA A 163 8.09 -9.70 -3.99
C ALA A 163 7.29 -8.93 -5.04
N GLY A 164 7.19 -7.61 -4.90
CA GLY A 164 6.39 -6.79 -5.81
C GLY A 164 6.26 -5.34 -5.39
N PHE A 165 5.30 -4.67 -5.99
CA PHE A 165 5.11 -3.23 -5.89
C PHE A 165 3.67 -2.88 -5.54
N LEU A 166 3.49 -1.89 -4.66
CA LEU A 166 2.24 -1.15 -4.52
C LEU A 166 2.37 0.14 -5.34
N CYS A 167 1.58 0.26 -6.40
CA CYS A 167 1.64 1.39 -7.32
C CYS A 167 0.39 2.26 -7.16
N THR A 168 0.55 3.45 -6.60
CA THR A 168 -0.56 4.39 -6.36
C THR A 168 -0.53 5.54 -7.38
N ASP A 169 -1.62 5.71 -8.14
CA ASP A 169 -1.86 6.93 -8.90
C ASP A 169 -2.42 8.01 -7.95
N VAL A 170 -1.52 8.86 -7.44
CA VAL A 170 -1.83 9.90 -6.44
C VAL A 170 -2.77 10.96 -7.00
N ASP A 171 -2.68 11.26 -8.30
CA ASP A 171 -3.56 12.22 -8.95
C ASP A 171 -5.03 11.78 -8.96
N ARG A 172 -5.29 10.48 -8.72
CA ARG A 172 -6.62 9.88 -8.65
C ARG A 172 -6.99 9.35 -7.27
N GLU A 173 -6.04 9.38 -6.31
CA GLU A 173 -6.26 8.78 -4.99
C GLU A 173 -7.43 9.43 -4.24
N GLY A 174 -8.36 8.59 -3.78
CA GLY A 174 -9.57 8.99 -3.05
C GLY A 174 -10.66 9.65 -3.91
N THR A 175 -10.40 9.97 -5.19
CA THR A 175 -11.33 10.74 -6.05
C THR A 175 -12.44 9.91 -6.67
N MET A 176 -12.29 8.58 -6.73
CA MET A 176 -13.19 7.66 -7.46
C MET A 176 -13.39 8.03 -8.95
N ARG A 177 -12.42 8.70 -9.58
CA ARG A 177 -12.47 9.09 -11.01
C ARG A 177 -12.06 7.98 -11.96
N GLY A 178 -11.90 6.77 -11.46
CA GLY A 178 -11.51 5.61 -12.23
C GLY A 178 -9.98 5.37 -12.23
N ALA A 179 -9.59 4.12 -12.44
CA ALA A 179 -8.19 3.69 -12.52
C ALA A 179 -7.53 4.19 -13.81
N ASN A 180 -6.25 4.55 -13.73
CA ASN A 180 -5.43 4.88 -14.92
C ASN A 180 -4.93 3.61 -15.61
N LEU A 181 -5.82 2.90 -16.28
CA LEU A 181 -5.50 1.61 -16.90
C LEU A 181 -4.36 1.68 -17.93
N LYS A 182 -4.20 2.83 -18.61
CA LYS A 182 -3.09 3.03 -19.56
C LYS A 182 -1.76 2.99 -18.82
N TRP A 183 -1.65 3.73 -17.72
CA TRP A 183 -0.46 3.76 -16.88
C TRP A 183 -0.16 2.40 -16.24
N PHE A 184 -1.18 1.72 -15.71
CA PHE A 184 -1.00 0.38 -15.13
C PHE A 184 -0.51 -0.65 -16.16
N ARG A 185 -0.97 -0.61 -17.42
CA ARG A 185 -0.43 -1.46 -18.49
C ARG A 185 1.05 -1.19 -18.76
N GLN A 186 1.49 0.07 -18.71
CA GLN A 186 2.90 0.43 -18.85
C GLN A 186 3.74 -0.16 -17.70
N LEU A 187 3.25 -0.07 -16.46
CA LEU A 187 3.93 -0.67 -15.32
C LEU A 187 4.00 -2.20 -15.43
N ARG A 188 2.90 -2.84 -15.86
CA ARG A 188 2.88 -4.30 -16.07
C ARG A 188 3.91 -4.77 -17.10
N ALA A 189 4.10 -4.00 -18.15
CA ALA A 189 5.10 -4.30 -19.18
C ALA A 189 6.55 -4.18 -18.67
N ALA A 190 6.79 -3.39 -17.61
CA ALA A 190 8.12 -3.14 -17.06
C ALA A 190 8.61 -4.22 -16.08
N THR A 191 7.75 -5.08 -15.54
CA THR A 191 8.15 -6.11 -14.56
C THR A 191 7.23 -7.32 -14.62
N ARG A 192 7.73 -8.49 -14.20
CA ARG A 192 6.91 -9.70 -13.95
C ARG A 192 6.55 -9.88 -12.48
N SER A 193 7.09 -9.06 -11.60
CA SER A 193 6.79 -9.09 -10.15
C SER A 193 5.32 -8.73 -9.89
N THR A 194 4.80 -9.10 -8.72
CA THR A 194 3.44 -8.72 -8.31
C THR A 194 3.27 -7.20 -8.34
N ILE A 195 2.17 -6.73 -8.92
CA ILE A 195 1.76 -5.33 -8.84
C ILE A 195 0.39 -5.24 -8.18
N VAL A 196 0.30 -4.40 -7.16
CA VAL A 196 -0.95 -3.99 -6.54
C VAL A 196 -1.23 -2.56 -6.99
N ALA A 197 -2.29 -2.39 -7.76
CA ALA A 197 -2.74 -1.10 -8.27
C ALA A 197 -3.57 -0.37 -7.21
N ALA A 198 -3.34 0.93 -7.03
CA ALA A 198 -4.13 1.80 -6.16
C ALA A 198 -4.34 3.18 -6.81
N GLY A 199 -5.35 3.91 -6.36
CA GLY A 199 -5.66 5.25 -6.84
C GLY A 199 -6.86 5.29 -7.80
N GLY A 200 -7.98 5.84 -7.31
CA GLY A 200 -9.17 6.16 -8.10
C GLY A 200 -10.06 4.99 -8.48
N ILE A 201 -9.71 3.76 -8.22
CA ILE A 201 -10.48 2.55 -8.57
C ILE A 201 -11.88 2.64 -7.95
N SER A 202 -12.93 2.54 -8.78
CA SER A 202 -14.30 2.84 -8.35
C SER A 202 -15.37 1.89 -8.89
N THR A 203 -15.04 1.01 -9.84
CA THR A 203 -16.01 0.14 -10.52
C THR A 203 -15.53 -1.30 -10.65
N LYS A 204 -16.48 -2.25 -10.67
CA LYS A 204 -16.19 -3.66 -10.95
C LYS A 204 -15.54 -3.88 -12.33
N ARG A 205 -15.87 -3.02 -13.31
CA ARG A 205 -15.26 -3.05 -14.65
C ARG A 205 -13.75 -2.79 -14.59
N GLU A 206 -13.32 -1.80 -13.78
CA GLU A 206 -11.90 -1.49 -13.60
C GLU A 206 -11.16 -2.61 -12.88
N LEU A 207 -11.78 -3.20 -11.86
CA LEU A 207 -11.23 -4.37 -11.16
C LEU A 207 -10.97 -5.52 -12.12
N ARG A 208 -11.96 -5.87 -12.97
CA ARG A 208 -11.80 -6.90 -14.00
C ARG A 208 -10.71 -6.54 -15.02
N ALA A 209 -10.60 -5.26 -15.38
CA ALA A 209 -9.56 -4.80 -16.32
C ALA A 209 -8.15 -4.91 -15.73
N LEU A 210 -7.97 -4.61 -14.44
CA LEU A 210 -6.71 -4.80 -13.72
C LEU A 210 -6.36 -6.29 -13.58
N GLU A 211 -7.35 -7.12 -13.25
CA GLU A 211 -7.17 -8.57 -13.14
C GLU A 211 -6.75 -9.21 -14.46
N LYS A 212 -7.36 -8.80 -15.58
CA LYS A 212 -7.00 -9.27 -16.94
C LYS A 212 -5.55 -8.98 -17.32
N ILE A 213 -4.95 -7.95 -16.74
CA ILE A 213 -3.52 -7.64 -16.95
C ILE A 213 -2.64 -8.17 -15.81
N GLY A 214 -3.16 -9.08 -14.97
CA GLY A 214 -2.39 -9.73 -13.91
C GLY A 214 -2.01 -8.81 -12.74
N MET A 215 -2.91 -7.89 -12.35
CA MET A 215 -2.70 -7.01 -11.20
C MET A 215 -3.76 -7.22 -10.13
N ASP A 216 -3.34 -7.11 -8.88
CA ASP A 216 -4.24 -6.92 -7.74
C ASP A 216 -4.66 -5.45 -7.64
N ALA A 217 -5.74 -5.17 -6.89
CA ALA A 217 -6.28 -3.84 -6.72
C ALA A 217 -6.50 -3.54 -5.23
N ALA A 218 -5.75 -2.57 -4.69
CA ALA A 218 -5.98 -2.01 -3.36
C ALA A 218 -7.08 -0.96 -3.44
N VAL A 219 -8.17 -1.17 -2.68
CA VAL A 219 -9.37 -0.34 -2.76
C VAL A 219 -9.76 0.15 -1.37
N GLY A 220 -9.81 1.47 -1.23
CA GLY A 220 -10.31 2.14 -0.02
C GLY A 220 -11.70 2.74 -0.28
N MET A 221 -11.75 4.00 -0.67
CA MET A 221 -12.94 4.86 -0.77
C MET A 221 -14.16 4.15 -1.40
N ALA A 222 -13.97 3.41 -2.50
CA ALA A 222 -15.07 2.76 -3.22
C ALA A 222 -15.71 1.62 -2.40
N LEU A 223 -14.93 0.91 -1.57
CA LEU A 223 -15.46 -0.11 -0.64
C LEU A 223 -16.22 0.52 0.53
N TYR A 224 -15.71 1.61 1.10
CA TYR A 224 -16.38 2.34 2.17
C TYR A 224 -17.72 2.91 1.71
N LYS A 225 -17.82 3.34 0.45
CA LYS A 225 -19.05 3.86 -0.19
C LYS A 225 -19.89 2.76 -0.88
N ASN A 226 -19.59 1.47 -0.67
CA ASN A 226 -20.30 0.30 -1.23
C ASN A 226 -20.45 0.32 -2.76
N ARG A 227 -19.44 0.82 -3.49
CA ARG A 227 -19.44 0.89 -4.97
C ARG A 227 -18.95 -0.39 -5.64
N VAL A 228 -18.13 -1.18 -4.96
CA VAL A 228 -17.41 -2.34 -5.53
C VAL A 228 -17.43 -3.58 -4.62
N SER A 229 -18.43 -3.69 -3.80
CA SER A 229 -18.68 -4.92 -3.00
C SER A 229 -19.16 -6.08 -3.86
#